data_ab1b24eea77fbfa536968776d5ef78dc
#
_entry.id   ab1b24eea77fbfa536968776d5ef78dc
#
_cell.length_a   1.000
_cell.length_b   1.000
_cell.length_c   1.000
_cell.angle_alpha   90.00
_cell.angle_beta   90.00
_cell.angle_gamma   90.00
#
_symmetry.space_group_name_H-M   'P 1'
#
loop_
_entity.id
_entity.type
_entity.pdbx_description
1 polymer ?
#
loop_
_entity_poly.entity_id
_entity_poly.type
_entity_poly.pdbx_seq_one_letter_code
_entity_poly.pdbx_strand_id
1 'polypeptide(L)'
;MKNIIKNTKKTIAIALSLLFGLNLQAQVPTGENLDFSTGGYQFWQAKTGTYNGTSSQPIFSWTTSLPDPTQASDAGGRLFEVFNSGTDSYSAGQLSRVPEGFTHASQINNAYGGTNCSQLQYTMEVNLENCLLTFMYAMVLESPGHSNYENPTFQIDIMKHSPDNGAMLEELVDACAFFEKSSNTQLPITEPEVWHTSATNSSWIWSNWQQIKINLARYIGDRVTIRVRLGDCSFSAHGAYGYFTAKAEPALINTPGCAGNG
;
A
#
# COMPACT_ATOMS: atom_id res chain seq x y z
N MET A 1 36.92 9.97 -64.05
CA MET A 1 35.56 9.66 -63.59
C MET A 1 35.57 8.50 -62.63
N LYS A 2 36.07 8.66 -61.40
CA LYS A 2 36.06 7.61 -60.37
C LYS A 2 36.15 8.19 -58.95
N ASN A 3 35.23 9.07 -58.50
CA ASN A 3 35.26 9.57 -57.13
C ASN A 3 33.89 10.08 -56.62
N ILE A 4 32.76 9.66 -57.17
CA ILE A 4 31.41 10.19 -56.73
C ILE A 4 30.54 9.14 -56.05
N ILE A 5 30.97 7.85 -55.84
CA ILE A 5 30.07 6.82 -55.30
C ILE A 5 30.40 6.44 -53.85
N LYS A 6 31.20 7.19 -53.10
CA LYS A 6 31.59 6.80 -51.72
C LYS A 6 30.86 7.55 -50.60
N ASN A 7 30.04 8.59 -50.88
CA ASN A 7 29.42 9.38 -49.81
C ASN A 7 27.93 9.15 -49.57
N THR A 8 27.27 8.30 -50.36
CA THR A 8 25.82 8.08 -50.22
C THR A 8 25.42 6.97 -49.20
N LYS A 9 26.38 6.17 -48.78
CA LYS A 9 26.06 5.07 -47.78
C LYS A 9 26.15 5.45 -46.32
N LYS A 10 26.75 6.61 -45.98
CA LYS A 10 26.85 7.05 -44.56
C LYS A 10 25.67 7.90 -44.12
N THR A 11 24.89 8.50 -45.03
CA THR A 11 23.76 9.37 -44.67
C THR A 11 22.47 8.59 -44.39
N ILE A 12 22.32 7.35 -44.88
CA ILE A 12 21.12 6.55 -44.68
C ILE A 12 21.12 5.84 -43.33
N ALA A 13 22.28 5.59 -42.74
CA ALA A 13 22.37 4.91 -41.43
C ALA A 13 22.03 5.85 -40.25
N ILE A 14 22.13 7.17 -40.41
CA ILE A 14 21.82 8.13 -39.33
C ILE A 14 20.32 8.52 -39.33
N ALA A 15 19.63 8.38 -40.46
CA ALA A 15 18.21 8.72 -40.56
C ALA A 15 17.29 7.59 -39.99
N LEU A 16 17.78 6.34 -39.86
CA LEU A 16 16.98 5.23 -39.32
C LEU A 16 17.05 5.08 -37.80
N SER A 17 18.00 5.75 -37.15
CA SER A 17 18.12 5.73 -35.68
C SER A 17 17.31 6.80 -34.96
N LEU A 18 16.72 7.75 -35.71
CA LEU A 18 15.90 8.85 -35.17
C LEU A 18 14.38 8.56 -35.18
N LEU A 19 13.95 7.45 -35.76
CA LEU A 19 12.53 7.12 -35.89
C LEU A 19 12.01 6.09 -34.85
N PHE A 20 12.84 5.60 -33.93
CA PHE A 20 12.45 4.70 -32.83
C PHE A 20 12.72 5.31 -31.45
N GLY A 21 12.58 6.59 -31.31
CA GLY A 21 12.25 7.23 -30.04
C GLY A 21 10.76 6.95 -29.73
N LEU A 22 10.36 5.69 -29.65
CA LEU A 22 9.13 5.32 -28.98
C LEU A 22 9.29 5.81 -27.55
N ASN A 23 8.58 6.90 -27.21
CA ASN A 23 8.27 7.21 -25.84
C ASN A 23 7.55 5.97 -25.28
N LEU A 24 8.29 5.01 -24.72
CA LEU A 24 7.78 4.04 -23.78
C LEU A 24 7.37 4.84 -22.53
N GLN A 25 6.26 5.58 -22.63
CA GLN A 25 5.56 5.95 -21.41
C GLN A 25 5.24 4.63 -20.73
N ALA A 26 5.78 4.45 -19.53
CA ALA A 26 5.44 3.30 -18.71
C ALA A 26 3.91 3.25 -18.62
N GLN A 27 3.31 2.17 -19.12
CA GLN A 27 1.87 1.99 -19.10
C GLN A 27 1.41 2.09 -17.65
N VAL A 28 0.42 2.94 -17.39
CA VAL A 28 -0.20 3.01 -16.06
C VAL A 28 -0.95 1.70 -15.86
N PRO A 29 -0.71 0.96 -14.77
CA PRO A 29 -1.37 -0.29 -14.51
C PRO A 29 -2.88 -0.11 -14.34
N THR A 30 -3.64 -1.17 -14.59
CA THR A 30 -5.10 -1.23 -14.44
C THR A 30 -5.54 -2.21 -13.34
N GLY A 31 -4.69 -2.43 -12.35
CA GLY A 31 -4.97 -3.29 -11.20
C GLY A 31 -4.17 -4.60 -11.19
N GLU A 32 -3.25 -4.79 -12.14
CA GLU A 32 -2.37 -5.95 -12.19
C GLU A 32 -1.47 -6.00 -10.94
N ASN A 33 -1.36 -7.16 -10.33
CA ASN A 33 -0.54 -7.39 -9.13
C ASN A 33 -0.93 -6.55 -7.90
N LEU A 34 -2.17 -6.08 -7.80
CA LEU A 34 -2.70 -5.50 -6.54
C LEU A 34 -2.68 -6.53 -5.40
N ASP A 35 -2.85 -7.81 -5.75
CA ASP A 35 -2.88 -8.97 -4.85
C ASP A 35 -1.50 -9.61 -4.63
N PHE A 36 -0.43 -8.99 -5.13
CA PHE A 36 0.94 -9.52 -5.07
C PHE A 36 1.11 -10.90 -5.69
N SER A 37 0.22 -11.34 -6.58
CA SER A 37 0.21 -12.68 -7.20
C SER A 37 1.45 -13.02 -8.01
N THR A 38 2.23 -12.01 -8.42
CA THR A 38 3.56 -12.21 -9.03
C THR A 38 4.63 -12.66 -8.03
N GLY A 39 4.31 -12.69 -6.73
CA GLY A 39 5.28 -12.96 -5.66
C GLY A 39 6.22 -11.78 -5.33
N GLY A 40 5.90 -10.58 -5.83
CA GLY A 40 6.73 -9.39 -5.67
C GLY A 40 5.95 -8.08 -5.78
N TYR A 41 6.69 -6.98 -5.89
CA TYR A 41 6.15 -5.60 -5.83
C TYR A 41 6.01 -4.92 -7.20
N GLN A 42 5.80 -5.67 -8.25
CA GLN A 42 5.58 -5.07 -9.58
C GLN A 42 4.46 -4.03 -9.52
N PHE A 43 4.72 -2.80 -10.03
CA PHE A 43 3.87 -1.61 -10.00
C PHE A 43 3.68 -0.95 -8.61
N TRP A 44 4.14 -1.58 -7.53
CA TRP A 44 4.16 -0.98 -6.21
C TRP A 44 5.43 -0.17 -5.99
N GLN A 45 5.31 0.93 -5.28
CA GLN A 45 6.42 1.77 -4.82
C GLN A 45 6.35 1.90 -3.31
N ALA A 46 7.49 2.09 -2.67
CA ALA A 46 7.56 2.29 -1.23
C ALA A 46 8.08 3.68 -0.87
N LYS A 47 7.67 4.15 0.30
CA LYS A 47 8.32 5.24 1.03
C LYS A 47 8.62 4.79 2.44
N THR A 48 9.72 5.29 2.97
CA THR A 48 10.10 5.13 4.38
C THR A 48 10.40 6.49 4.98
N GLY A 49 10.27 6.60 6.29
CA GLY A 49 10.47 7.87 6.97
C GLY A 49 10.29 7.77 8.47
N THR A 50 9.90 8.88 9.07
CA THR A 50 9.70 9.00 10.52
C THR A 50 8.25 9.30 10.85
N TYR A 51 7.71 8.60 11.83
CA TYR A 51 6.38 8.82 12.39
C TYR A 51 6.46 9.72 13.62
N ASN A 52 5.68 10.80 13.64
CA ASN A 52 5.61 11.79 14.70
C ASN A 52 4.15 12.11 15.02
N GLY A 53 3.33 11.09 15.26
CA GLY A 53 1.93 11.28 15.64
C GLY A 53 1.80 12.03 16.96
N THR A 54 0.72 12.78 17.08
CA THR A 54 0.37 13.55 18.29
C THR A 54 -0.94 13.03 18.86
N SER A 55 -1.39 13.59 19.98
CA SER A 55 -2.73 13.24 20.50
C SER A 55 -3.89 13.59 19.56
N SER A 56 -3.66 14.41 18.51
CA SER A 56 -4.71 14.92 17.62
C SER A 56 -4.62 14.45 16.17
N GLN A 57 -3.44 14.06 15.70
CA GLN A 57 -3.25 13.66 14.29
C GLN A 57 -2.02 12.76 14.07
N PRO A 58 -2.07 11.84 13.10
CA PRO A 58 -0.89 11.12 12.63
C PRO A 58 -0.03 12.04 11.75
N ILE A 59 1.29 11.98 11.92
CA ILE A 59 2.26 12.74 11.10
C ILE A 59 3.28 11.77 10.53
N PHE A 60 3.23 11.58 9.20
CA PHE A 60 4.18 10.76 8.44
C PHE A 60 5.15 11.68 7.70
N SER A 61 6.43 11.64 8.06
CA SER A 61 7.50 12.45 7.46
C SER A 61 8.38 11.56 6.58
N TRP A 62 8.18 11.62 5.27
CA TRP A 62 8.86 10.75 4.30
C TRP A 62 10.27 11.25 4.01
N THR A 63 11.27 10.38 4.15
CA THR A 63 12.69 10.68 3.89
C THR A 63 13.22 9.98 2.65
N THR A 64 12.67 8.81 2.30
CA THR A 64 13.14 7.97 1.20
C THR A 64 11.97 7.49 0.37
N SER A 65 12.12 7.53 -0.96
CA SER A 65 11.20 6.91 -1.92
C SER A 65 11.94 5.82 -2.68
N LEU A 66 11.38 4.61 -2.71
CA LEU A 66 11.99 3.42 -3.28
C LEU A 66 11.09 2.88 -4.40
N PRO A 67 11.60 2.79 -5.63
CA PRO A 67 10.86 2.14 -6.73
C PRO A 67 10.72 0.62 -6.51
N ASP A 68 11.63 0.03 -5.72
CA ASP A 68 11.61 -1.38 -5.34
C ASP A 68 11.48 -1.50 -3.80
N PRO A 69 10.28 -1.88 -3.29
CA PRO A 69 10.05 -2.03 -1.87
C PRO A 69 10.98 -3.03 -1.17
N THR A 70 11.50 -4.05 -1.87
CA THR A 70 12.37 -5.07 -1.27
C THR A 70 13.70 -4.52 -0.74
N GLN A 71 14.08 -3.31 -1.16
CA GLN A 71 15.30 -2.64 -0.72
C GLN A 71 15.15 -1.94 0.63
N ALA A 72 13.92 -1.78 1.12
CA ALA A 72 13.65 -1.11 2.39
C ALA A 72 13.91 -2.05 3.58
N SER A 73 14.79 -1.63 4.48
CA SER A 73 15.10 -2.34 5.73
C SER A 73 15.52 -1.38 6.83
N ASP A 74 15.40 -1.84 8.05
CA ASP A 74 15.92 -1.21 9.27
C ASP A 74 16.67 -2.23 10.14
N ALA A 75 16.91 -1.91 11.42
CA ALA A 75 17.56 -2.82 12.37
C ALA A 75 16.74 -4.09 12.67
N GLY A 76 15.43 -4.06 12.46
CA GLY A 76 14.52 -5.21 12.59
C GLY A 76 14.44 -6.10 11.35
N GLY A 77 15.07 -5.71 10.25
CA GLY A 77 15.06 -6.44 9.00
C GLY A 77 14.27 -5.74 7.88
N ARG A 78 13.61 -6.51 7.01
CA ARG A 78 12.84 -5.97 5.89
C ARG A 78 11.60 -5.24 6.38
N LEU A 79 11.29 -4.11 5.75
CA LEU A 79 10.06 -3.34 5.98
C LEU A 79 8.90 -3.79 5.09
N PHE A 80 9.20 -4.48 3.99
CA PHE A 80 8.18 -5.01 3.09
C PHE A 80 8.56 -6.44 2.68
N GLU A 81 7.60 -7.36 2.83
CA GLU A 81 7.77 -8.77 2.47
C GLU A 81 6.47 -9.36 1.93
N VAL A 82 6.53 -10.10 0.82
CA VAL A 82 5.38 -10.80 0.25
C VAL A 82 5.36 -12.23 0.76
N PHE A 83 4.20 -12.65 1.27
CA PHE A 83 3.92 -13.99 1.74
C PHE A 83 2.89 -14.69 0.84
N ASN A 84 3.08 -15.99 0.64
CA ASN A 84 2.12 -16.88 -0.02
C ASN A 84 1.50 -17.91 0.93
N SER A 85 1.94 -17.93 2.17
CA SER A 85 1.46 -18.84 3.23
C SER A 85 2.04 -18.45 4.59
N GLY A 86 1.71 -19.23 5.62
CA GLY A 86 2.25 -19.11 6.96
C GLY A 86 1.31 -18.37 7.91
N THR A 87 1.71 -18.32 9.17
CA THR A 87 0.95 -17.68 10.25
C THR A 87 1.81 -16.67 11.00
N ASP A 88 1.16 -15.73 11.63
CA ASP A 88 1.79 -14.68 12.41
C ASP A 88 2.21 -15.18 13.79
N SER A 89 3.40 -14.80 14.25
CA SER A 89 3.97 -15.28 15.53
C SER A 89 3.36 -14.58 16.75
N TYR A 90 3.01 -13.30 16.65
CA TYR A 90 2.37 -12.57 17.75
C TYR A 90 0.92 -13.00 17.97
N SER A 91 0.27 -13.55 16.94
CA SER A 91 -1.04 -14.17 17.07
C SER A 91 -1.00 -15.60 17.64
N ALA A 92 0.17 -16.10 18.02
CA ALA A 92 0.40 -17.52 18.36
C ALA A 92 -0.07 -18.49 17.24
N GLY A 93 0.09 -18.05 15.97
CA GLY A 93 -0.29 -18.83 14.79
C GLY A 93 -1.77 -18.78 14.41
N GLN A 94 -2.59 -17.96 15.06
CA GLN A 94 -4.03 -17.85 14.77
C GLN A 94 -4.32 -16.96 13.56
N LEU A 95 -3.51 -15.93 13.32
CA LEU A 95 -3.63 -15.07 12.13
C LEU A 95 -2.84 -15.69 10.98
N SER A 96 -3.51 -16.07 9.89
CA SER A 96 -2.85 -16.39 8.62
C SER A 96 -2.23 -15.13 8.03
N ARG A 97 -1.01 -15.22 7.46
CA ARG A 97 -0.37 -14.09 6.75
C ARG A 97 -1.02 -13.78 5.41
N VAL A 98 -1.82 -14.71 4.89
CA VAL A 98 -2.57 -14.54 3.63
C VAL A 98 -4.04 -14.80 3.93
N PRO A 99 -4.97 -13.91 3.56
CA PRO A 99 -6.39 -14.10 3.81
C PRO A 99 -7.00 -15.14 2.89
N GLU A 100 -8.11 -15.71 3.31
CA GLU A 100 -8.89 -16.63 2.46
C GLU A 100 -9.30 -15.95 1.15
N GLY A 101 -9.19 -16.69 0.05
CA GLY A 101 -9.52 -16.20 -1.30
C GLY A 101 -8.41 -15.41 -1.99
N PHE A 102 -7.24 -15.27 -1.36
CA PHE A 102 -6.04 -14.69 -1.96
C PHE A 102 -4.87 -15.67 -1.94
N THR A 103 -3.92 -15.48 -2.85
CA THR A 103 -2.71 -16.32 -2.94
C THR A 103 -1.50 -15.67 -2.29
N HIS A 104 -1.52 -14.36 -2.16
CA HIS A 104 -0.42 -13.59 -1.58
C HIS A 104 -0.94 -12.39 -0.78
N ALA A 105 -0.10 -11.93 0.15
CA ALA A 105 -0.28 -10.67 0.85
C ALA A 105 1.08 -10.05 1.18
N SER A 106 1.15 -8.73 1.28
CA SER A 106 2.35 -8.03 1.71
C SER A 106 2.29 -7.71 3.20
N GLN A 107 3.38 -7.93 3.90
CA GLN A 107 3.66 -7.26 5.18
C GLN A 107 4.18 -5.87 4.90
N ILE A 108 3.73 -4.89 5.69
CA ILE A 108 4.15 -3.51 5.68
C ILE A 108 4.69 -3.19 7.06
N ASN A 109 5.92 -2.68 7.12
CA ASN A 109 6.69 -2.46 8.33
C ASN A 109 7.06 -3.78 9.05
N ASN A 110 7.72 -3.71 10.19
CA ASN A 110 8.15 -4.86 10.98
C ASN A 110 7.94 -4.63 12.48
N ALA A 111 8.25 -5.63 13.30
CA ALA A 111 8.04 -5.57 14.76
C ALA A 111 9.14 -4.76 15.50
N TYR A 112 10.11 -4.17 14.81
CA TYR A 112 11.16 -3.40 15.45
C TYR A 112 10.63 -2.03 15.88
N GLY A 113 10.72 -1.74 17.17
CA GLY A 113 10.29 -0.46 17.72
C GLY A 113 11.21 0.69 17.29
N GLY A 114 10.60 1.78 16.88
CA GLY A 114 11.28 2.99 16.45
C GLY A 114 10.30 4.15 16.34
N THR A 115 10.68 5.20 15.62
CA THR A 115 9.74 6.19 15.08
C THR A 115 9.61 6.00 13.57
N ASN A 116 9.75 4.78 13.08
CA ASN A 116 9.72 4.49 11.65
C ASN A 116 8.30 4.60 11.11
N CYS A 117 8.19 4.98 9.85
CA CYS A 117 6.97 4.78 9.08
C CYS A 117 7.27 4.23 7.70
N SER A 118 6.33 3.46 7.21
CA SER A 118 6.38 2.76 5.94
C SER A 118 5.11 3.00 5.13
N GLN A 119 5.25 3.19 3.82
CA GLN A 119 4.15 3.31 2.88
C GLN A 119 4.38 2.42 1.67
N LEU A 120 3.36 1.66 1.28
CA LEU A 120 3.21 1.15 -0.07
C LEU A 120 2.23 2.04 -0.83
N GLN A 121 2.53 2.32 -2.09
CA GLN A 121 1.64 3.04 -2.98
C GLN A 121 1.54 2.38 -4.35
N TYR A 122 0.34 2.39 -4.91
CA TYR A 122 0.02 1.83 -6.21
C TYR A 122 -0.84 2.82 -6.98
N THR A 123 -0.37 3.24 -8.16
CA THR A 123 -1.12 4.16 -9.02
C THR A 123 -1.73 3.39 -10.16
N MET A 124 -3.05 3.56 -10.40
CA MET A 124 -3.77 2.88 -11.45
C MET A 124 -4.71 3.81 -12.21
N GLU A 125 -5.05 3.46 -13.43
CA GLU A 125 -6.14 4.06 -14.18
C GLU A 125 -7.41 3.27 -13.95
N VAL A 126 -8.51 3.96 -13.59
CA VAL A 126 -9.81 3.35 -13.31
C VAL A 126 -10.56 3.12 -14.62
N ASN A 127 -11.07 1.92 -14.82
CA ASN A 127 -11.90 1.54 -15.97
C ASN A 127 -13.07 0.65 -15.53
N LEU A 128 -13.87 0.17 -16.48
CA LEU A 128 -15.03 -0.68 -16.18
C LEU A 128 -14.65 -2.04 -15.56
N GLU A 129 -13.46 -2.55 -15.84
CA GLU A 129 -13.02 -3.88 -15.39
C GLU A 129 -12.36 -3.85 -13.99
N ASN A 130 -12.05 -2.66 -13.46
CA ASN A 130 -11.29 -2.51 -12.22
C ASN A 130 -11.87 -1.49 -11.23
N CYS A 131 -13.10 -1.04 -11.43
CA CYS A 131 -13.68 0.06 -10.65
C CYS A 131 -14.25 -0.35 -9.28
N LEU A 132 -14.29 -1.63 -8.93
CA LEU A 132 -14.59 -2.10 -7.59
C LEU A 132 -13.31 -2.62 -6.93
N LEU A 133 -12.79 -1.87 -5.95
CA LEU A 133 -11.64 -2.30 -5.17
C LEU A 133 -12.10 -3.03 -3.91
N THR A 134 -11.50 -4.18 -3.65
CA THR A 134 -11.63 -4.94 -2.41
C THR A 134 -10.27 -5.00 -1.73
N PHE A 135 -10.17 -4.43 -0.53
CA PHE A 135 -8.99 -4.49 0.32
C PHE A 135 -9.19 -5.49 1.44
N MET A 136 -8.17 -6.32 1.67
CA MET A 136 -8.05 -7.15 2.86
C MET A 136 -6.84 -6.65 3.65
N TYR A 137 -6.99 -6.47 4.96
CA TYR A 137 -5.90 -6.05 5.84
C TYR A 137 -6.04 -6.68 7.22
N ALA A 138 -4.90 -6.88 7.87
CA ALA A 138 -4.81 -7.28 9.27
C ALA A 138 -3.68 -6.51 9.93
N MET A 139 -3.86 -6.12 11.17
CA MET A 139 -2.92 -5.29 11.92
C MET A 139 -2.33 -6.07 13.09
N VAL A 140 -1.04 -5.86 13.35
CA VAL A 140 -0.31 -6.39 14.51
C VAL A 140 0.45 -5.22 15.12
N LEU A 141 -0.06 -4.70 16.23
CA LEU A 141 0.35 -3.42 16.78
C LEU A 141 0.78 -3.60 18.24
N GLU A 142 1.90 -3.01 18.63
CA GLU A 142 2.20 -2.83 20.04
C GLU A 142 1.30 -1.75 20.62
N SER A 143 0.77 -1.98 21.82
CA SER A 143 -0.21 -1.10 22.44
C SER A 143 0.31 -0.54 23.76
N PRO A 144 1.15 0.51 23.74
CA PRO A 144 1.81 1.04 24.92
C PRO A 144 0.91 1.89 25.83
N GLY A 145 -0.29 2.24 25.38
CA GLY A 145 -1.21 3.08 26.14
C GLY A 145 -0.92 4.57 26.09
N HIS A 146 -0.28 5.04 25.03
CA HIS A 146 -0.14 6.48 24.74
C HIS A 146 -1.46 7.09 24.27
N SER A 147 -1.47 8.40 24.02
CA SER A 147 -2.68 9.10 23.56
C SER A 147 -2.84 8.95 22.05
N ASN A 148 -3.98 8.45 21.59
CA ASN A 148 -4.40 8.41 20.19
C ASN A 148 -3.26 8.07 19.19
N TYR A 149 -2.88 9.05 18.34
CA TYR A 149 -1.87 8.87 17.27
C TYR A 149 -0.42 8.91 17.74
N GLU A 150 -0.16 9.05 19.04
CA GLU A 150 1.16 8.77 19.62
C GLU A 150 1.45 7.27 19.62
N ASN A 151 0.39 6.44 19.54
CA ASN A 151 0.47 4.99 19.39
C ASN A 151 0.77 4.60 17.92
N PRO A 152 1.23 3.36 17.70
CA PRO A 152 1.28 2.78 16.36
C PRO A 152 -0.02 2.93 15.59
N THR A 153 0.07 3.37 14.34
CA THR A 153 -1.09 3.73 13.51
C THR A 153 -1.00 3.13 12.11
N PHE A 154 -2.08 2.48 11.69
CA PHE A 154 -2.27 1.94 10.34
C PHE A 154 -3.30 2.79 9.57
N GLN A 155 -3.05 3.03 8.29
CA GLN A 155 -3.90 3.87 7.45
C GLN A 155 -3.96 3.35 6.01
N ILE A 156 -5.15 3.38 5.40
CA ILE A 156 -5.37 3.17 3.97
C ILE A 156 -6.11 4.39 3.43
N ASP A 157 -5.64 4.92 2.31
CA ASP A 157 -6.36 5.95 1.57
C ASP A 157 -6.22 5.82 0.05
N ILE A 158 -7.15 6.43 -0.68
CA ILE A 158 -7.13 6.51 -2.14
C ILE A 158 -7.20 7.98 -2.54
N MET A 159 -6.17 8.42 -3.26
CA MET A 159 -5.96 9.81 -3.64
C MET A 159 -6.27 10.03 -5.11
N LYS A 160 -6.83 11.19 -5.42
CA LYS A 160 -7.06 11.63 -6.80
C LYS A 160 -5.78 12.08 -7.48
N HIS A 161 -5.83 12.09 -8.81
CA HIS A 161 -4.84 12.79 -9.64
C HIS A 161 -5.48 13.97 -10.37
N SER A 162 -4.66 14.98 -10.64
CA SER A 162 -5.08 16.11 -11.47
C SER A 162 -5.32 15.65 -12.92
N PRO A 163 -6.46 15.96 -13.52
CA PRO A 163 -6.71 15.68 -14.92
C PRO A 163 -5.79 16.47 -15.86
N ASP A 164 -5.30 17.64 -15.43
CA ASP A 164 -4.52 18.55 -16.28
C ASP A 164 -3.07 18.08 -16.47
N ASN A 165 -2.44 17.54 -15.43
CA ASN A 165 -1.00 17.20 -15.46
C ASN A 165 -0.69 15.82 -14.90
N GLY A 166 -1.69 15.06 -14.45
CA GLY A 166 -1.55 13.71 -13.89
C GLY A 166 -0.81 13.66 -12.55
N ALA A 167 -0.57 14.79 -11.89
CA ALA A 167 0.03 14.82 -10.56
C ALA A 167 -0.96 14.30 -9.50
N MET A 168 -0.47 13.53 -8.53
CA MET A 168 -1.28 13.13 -7.38
C MET A 168 -1.66 14.38 -6.56
N LEU A 169 -2.93 14.49 -6.23
CA LEU A 169 -3.47 15.50 -5.33
C LEU A 169 -3.50 14.93 -3.90
N GLU A 170 -3.32 15.79 -2.90
CA GLU A 170 -3.57 15.40 -1.50
C GLU A 170 -5.09 15.53 -1.19
N GLU A 171 -5.90 14.88 -2.01
CA GLU A 171 -7.36 14.87 -1.95
C GLU A 171 -7.89 13.45 -2.12
N LEU A 172 -8.71 12.99 -1.17
CA LEU A 172 -9.36 11.68 -1.22
C LEU A 172 -10.34 11.61 -2.40
N VAL A 173 -10.41 10.44 -3.04
CA VAL A 173 -11.46 10.19 -4.05
C VAL A 173 -12.86 10.26 -3.42
N ASP A 174 -13.01 9.78 -2.18
CA ASP A 174 -14.25 9.80 -1.42
C ASP A 174 -13.94 9.76 0.09
N ALA A 175 -14.85 10.25 0.94
CA ALA A 175 -14.69 10.15 2.39
C ALA A 175 -14.57 8.70 2.89
N CYS A 176 -15.22 7.75 2.20
CA CYS A 176 -15.11 6.31 2.51
C CYS A 176 -13.82 5.66 1.95
N ALA A 177 -13.05 6.38 1.15
CA ALA A 177 -11.75 5.93 0.65
C ALA A 177 -10.62 6.21 1.65
N PHE A 178 -10.97 6.28 2.92
CA PHE A 178 -10.07 6.50 4.03
C PHE A 178 -10.40 5.57 5.18
N PHE A 179 -9.40 4.86 5.68
CA PHE A 179 -9.45 4.05 6.88
C PHE A 179 -8.23 4.34 7.74
N GLU A 180 -8.43 4.47 9.03
CA GLU A 180 -7.37 4.71 10.00
C GLU A 180 -7.67 4.00 11.32
N LYS A 181 -6.65 3.39 11.91
CA LYS A 181 -6.73 2.77 13.23
C LYS A 181 -5.40 2.91 13.97
N SER A 182 -5.45 3.52 15.14
CA SER A 182 -4.31 3.53 16.08
C SER A 182 -4.49 2.43 17.12
N SER A 183 -3.37 1.88 17.62
CA SER A 183 -3.42 0.88 18.68
C SER A 183 -3.99 1.48 19.96
N ASN A 184 -4.76 0.65 20.69
CA ASN A 184 -5.35 1.02 21.95
C ASN A 184 -5.54 -0.25 22.81
N THR A 185 -5.15 -0.21 24.06
CA THR A 185 -5.29 -1.32 25.02
C THR A 185 -6.74 -1.78 25.24
N GLN A 186 -7.71 -0.94 24.91
CA GLN A 186 -9.14 -1.25 25.03
C GLN A 186 -9.72 -2.00 23.82
N LEU A 187 -9.04 -2.02 22.66
CA LEU A 187 -9.58 -2.65 21.46
C LEU A 187 -9.99 -4.12 21.65
N PRO A 188 -9.19 -5.00 22.31
CA PRO A 188 -9.61 -6.37 22.56
C PRO A 188 -10.82 -6.49 23.51
N ILE A 189 -11.16 -5.45 24.24
CA ILE A 189 -12.31 -5.40 25.17
C ILE A 189 -13.55 -4.83 24.46
N THR A 190 -13.38 -3.79 23.67
CA THR A 190 -14.48 -3.06 23.02
C THR A 190 -14.90 -3.66 21.67
N GLU A 191 -13.97 -4.32 20.99
CA GLU A 191 -14.15 -4.95 19.68
C GLU A 191 -13.58 -6.38 19.67
N PRO A 192 -14.01 -7.29 20.59
CA PRO A 192 -13.38 -8.60 20.79
C PRO A 192 -13.55 -9.57 19.62
N GLU A 193 -14.50 -9.31 18.73
CA GLU A 193 -14.70 -10.08 17.49
C GLU A 193 -13.68 -9.73 16.40
N VAL A 194 -13.00 -8.58 16.55
CA VAL A 194 -11.98 -8.09 15.60
C VAL A 194 -10.59 -8.18 16.21
N TRP A 195 -10.43 -7.77 17.48
CA TRP A 195 -9.14 -7.56 18.12
C TRP A 195 -8.85 -8.58 19.22
N HIS A 196 -7.60 -9.00 19.27
CA HIS A 196 -7.11 -10.00 20.22
C HIS A 196 -5.81 -9.53 20.87
N THR A 197 -5.66 -9.83 22.16
CA THR A 197 -4.37 -9.68 22.83
C THR A 197 -3.45 -10.83 22.42
N SER A 198 -2.20 -10.53 22.12
CA SER A 198 -1.20 -11.55 21.82
C SER A 198 -0.98 -12.49 23.02
N ALA A 199 -1.05 -13.79 22.78
CA ALA A 199 -0.75 -14.80 23.81
C ALA A 199 0.76 -14.94 24.09
N THR A 200 1.62 -14.47 23.17
CA THR A 200 3.09 -14.55 23.29
C THR A 200 3.69 -13.30 23.94
N ASN A 201 3.04 -12.14 23.79
CA ASN A 201 3.48 -10.88 24.38
C ASN A 201 2.26 -9.95 24.58
N SER A 202 1.81 -9.79 25.81
CA SER A 202 0.59 -9.04 26.16
C SER A 202 0.64 -7.54 25.84
N SER A 203 1.80 -6.97 25.48
CA SER A 203 1.88 -5.59 24.99
C SER A 203 1.43 -5.47 23.53
N TRP A 204 1.26 -6.59 22.83
CA TRP A 204 0.82 -6.63 21.43
C TRP A 204 -0.65 -7.03 21.30
N ILE A 205 -1.32 -6.39 20.36
CA ILE A 205 -2.66 -6.73 19.91
C ILE A 205 -2.64 -7.02 18.41
N TRP A 206 -3.54 -7.86 17.95
CA TRP A 206 -3.67 -8.17 16.53
C TRP A 206 -5.14 -8.24 16.13
N SER A 207 -5.43 -7.92 14.87
CA SER A 207 -6.78 -8.02 14.33
C SER A 207 -6.95 -9.28 13.48
N ASN A 208 -8.16 -9.79 13.41
CA ASN A 208 -8.58 -10.65 12.30
C ASN A 208 -8.46 -9.90 10.98
N TRP A 209 -8.42 -10.63 9.87
CA TRP A 209 -8.54 -10.02 8.56
C TRP A 209 -9.84 -9.24 8.42
N GLN A 210 -9.72 -7.99 8.02
CA GLN A 210 -10.82 -7.07 7.76
C GLN A 210 -10.93 -6.80 6.27
N GLN A 211 -12.14 -6.43 5.81
CA GLN A 211 -12.40 -6.13 4.41
C GLN A 211 -12.98 -4.72 4.26
N ILE A 212 -12.48 -3.97 3.28
CA ILE A 212 -13.07 -2.73 2.81
C ILE A 212 -13.35 -2.86 1.31
N LYS A 213 -14.52 -2.42 0.86
CA LYS A 213 -14.88 -2.33 -0.56
C LYS A 213 -15.15 -0.88 -0.95
N ILE A 214 -14.52 -0.44 -2.03
CA ILE A 214 -14.64 0.93 -2.53
C ILE A 214 -15.04 0.89 -4.00
N ASN A 215 -16.17 1.52 -4.33
CA ASN A 215 -16.66 1.65 -5.69
C ASN A 215 -16.14 2.93 -6.34
N LEU A 216 -15.26 2.79 -7.31
CA LEU A 216 -14.65 3.89 -8.07
C LEU A 216 -15.37 4.14 -9.42
N ALA A 217 -16.56 3.61 -9.66
CA ALA A 217 -17.23 3.72 -10.97
C ALA A 217 -17.42 5.17 -11.45
N ARG A 218 -17.54 6.14 -10.51
CA ARG A 218 -17.61 7.57 -10.85
C ARG A 218 -16.28 8.19 -11.31
N TYR A 219 -15.17 7.44 -11.16
CA TYR A 219 -13.81 7.86 -11.51
C TYR A 219 -13.26 7.11 -12.74
N ILE A 220 -14.14 6.43 -13.50
CA ILE A 220 -13.72 5.76 -14.73
C ILE A 220 -13.12 6.79 -15.69
N GLY A 221 -11.89 6.50 -16.16
CA GLY A 221 -11.06 7.39 -16.96
C GLY A 221 -10.09 8.25 -16.15
N ASP A 222 -10.24 8.28 -14.82
CA ASP A 222 -9.33 9.02 -13.95
C ASP A 222 -8.21 8.11 -13.43
N ARG A 223 -7.14 8.74 -12.98
CA ARG A 223 -6.03 8.08 -12.28
C ARG A 223 -6.19 8.26 -10.78
N VAL A 224 -5.93 7.18 -10.05
CA VAL A 224 -5.96 7.17 -8.58
C VAL A 224 -4.69 6.53 -8.02
N THR A 225 -4.31 6.92 -6.80
CA THR A 225 -3.23 6.26 -6.04
C THR A 225 -3.78 5.69 -4.75
N ILE A 226 -3.64 4.39 -4.58
CA ILE A 226 -3.86 3.67 -3.33
C ILE A 226 -2.61 3.85 -2.48
N ARG A 227 -2.76 4.22 -1.20
CA ARG A 227 -1.67 4.27 -0.23
C ARG A 227 -2.03 3.43 0.98
N VAL A 228 -1.10 2.58 1.40
CA VAL A 228 -1.17 1.86 2.67
C VAL A 228 0.01 2.31 3.51
N ARG A 229 -0.27 2.86 4.68
CA ARG A 229 0.72 3.49 5.56
C ARG A 229 0.68 2.86 6.94
N LEU A 230 1.84 2.75 7.54
CA LEU A 230 1.98 2.30 8.91
C LEU A 230 3.08 3.10 9.59
N GLY A 231 2.80 3.60 10.78
CA GLY A 231 3.74 4.29 11.65
C GLY A 231 3.87 3.55 12.97
N ASP A 232 5.09 3.51 13.48
CA ASP A 232 5.41 3.05 14.82
C ASP A 232 4.95 4.07 15.87
N CYS A 233 5.27 3.82 17.13
CA CYS A 233 5.04 4.76 18.21
C CYS A 233 5.92 6.01 18.07
N SER A 234 5.37 7.20 18.37
CA SER A 234 6.10 8.48 18.34
C SER A 234 7.23 8.59 19.38
N PHE A 235 7.32 7.68 20.35
CA PHE A 235 8.30 7.66 21.41
C PHE A 235 9.43 6.63 21.23
N SER A 236 9.62 6.12 20.01
CA SER A 236 10.77 5.28 19.61
C SER A 236 10.91 3.93 20.32
N ALA A 237 9.85 3.38 20.92
CA ALA A 237 9.95 2.18 21.74
C ALA A 237 9.06 1.02 21.30
N HIS A 238 8.05 1.25 20.45
CA HIS A 238 6.99 0.28 20.16
C HIS A 238 6.82 0.12 18.66
N GLY A 239 6.83 -1.14 18.22
CA GLY A 239 6.75 -1.49 16.82
C GLY A 239 5.31 -1.76 16.35
N ALA A 240 5.16 -1.82 15.04
CA ALA A 240 3.92 -2.14 14.39
C ALA A 240 4.15 -2.70 13.00
N TYR A 241 3.31 -3.62 12.57
CA TYR A 241 3.25 -4.06 11.18
C TYR A 241 1.83 -4.48 10.83
N GLY A 242 1.57 -4.60 9.55
CA GLY A 242 0.28 -5.08 9.06
C GLY A 242 0.43 -5.91 7.81
N TYR A 243 -0.57 -6.74 7.55
CA TYR A 243 -0.71 -7.50 6.32
C TYR A 243 -1.76 -6.83 5.45
N PHE A 244 -1.52 -6.83 4.15
CA PHE A 244 -2.40 -6.18 3.19
C PHE A 244 -2.37 -6.91 1.85
N THR A 245 -3.54 -7.02 1.22
CA THR A 245 -3.68 -7.42 -0.18
C THR A 245 -4.94 -6.79 -0.75
N ALA A 246 -5.04 -6.65 -2.06
CA ALA A 246 -6.21 -6.06 -2.70
C ALA A 246 -6.50 -6.72 -4.05
N LYS A 247 -7.72 -6.54 -4.55
CA LYS A 247 -8.10 -6.87 -5.92
C LYS A 247 -9.00 -5.80 -6.49
N ALA A 248 -8.97 -5.67 -7.80
CA ALA A 248 -9.83 -4.80 -8.57
C ALA A 248 -10.72 -5.66 -9.48
N GLU A 249 -12.00 -5.37 -9.51
CA GLU A 249 -13.01 -6.13 -10.24
C GLU A 249 -14.02 -5.18 -10.91
N PRO A 250 -14.78 -5.61 -11.92
CA PRO A 250 -15.91 -4.85 -12.45
C PRO A 250 -16.95 -4.60 -11.36
N ALA A 251 -17.45 -3.37 -11.25
CA ALA A 251 -18.58 -3.10 -10.36
C ALA A 251 -19.87 -3.64 -10.98
N LEU A 252 -20.64 -4.37 -10.20
CA LEU A 252 -22.04 -4.65 -10.55
C LEU A 252 -22.83 -3.31 -10.49
N ILE A 253 -23.72 -3.07 -11.43
CA ILE A 253 -24.45 -1.80 -11.65
C ILE A 253 -25.17 -1.26 -10.40
N ASN A 254 -25.42 -2.10 -9.40
CA ASN A 254 -26.13 -1.77 -8.16
C ASN A 254 -25.24 -1.76 -6.90
N THR A 255 -23.91 -1.72 -7.04
CA THR A 255 -23.03 -1.69 -5.86
C THR A 255 -23.06 -0.27 -5.27
N PRO A 256 -23.45 -0.05 -4.01
CA PRO A 256 -23.37 1.26 -3.38
C PRO A 256 -21.93 1.79 -3.39
N GLY A 257 -21.77 3.12 -3.41
CA GLY A 257 -20.45 3.77 -3.52
C GLY A 257 -19.47 3.36 -2.43
N CYS A 258 -19.96 3.08 -1.23
CA CYS A 258 -19.18 2.56 -0.11
C CYS A 258 -19.97 1.45 0.58
N ALA A 259 -19.42 0.24 0.55
CA ALA A 259 -19.84 -0.85 1.43
C ALA A 259 -18.70 -1.08 2.42
N GLY A 260 -18.68 -0.30 3.48
CA GLY A 260 -17.86 -0.54 4.66
C GLY A 260 -18.75 -1.13 5.76
N ASN A 261 -18.27 -2.14 6.42
CA ASN A 261 -18.85 -2.54 7.70
C ASN A 261 -18.60 -1.39 8.68
N GLY A 262 -19.68 -0.69 9.06
CA GLY A 262 -19.66 0.28 10.14
C GLY A 262 -19.47 -0.38 11.48
#